data_7d109df1ce51aeb44c6f7ba60cd13f5c
#
_entry.id   7d109df1ce51aeb44c6f7ba60cd13f5c
#
_cell.length_a   1.000
_cell.length_b   1.000
_cell.length_c   1.000
_cell.angle_alpha   90.00
_cell.angle_beta   90.00
_cell.angle_gamma   90.00
#
_symmetry.space_group_name_H-M   'P 1'
#
loop_
_entity.id
_entity.type
_entity.pdbx_description
1 polymer ?
#
loop_
_entity_poly.entity_id
_entity_poly.type
_entity_poly.pdbx_seq_one_letter_code
_entity_poly.pdbx_strand_id
1 'polypeptide(L)'
;RCVRIDLGTVPVEAVSSRLIAEGIDPQRAAVAASSAGGDLGRARLLATDDRLALRQEAWRSVPDRLDGSGSTAMELVDSLLGMIDDAMAPLTAAQAAEADELAEVIKARGERGSGRKQLEEKHKRQSRRHHTDEIRFGLGELSRRYRDDLLTSGSPEPLIAAIAAIAALAAELVRNPNERLQLAALFISLGRPGSR
;
A
#
# COMPACT_ATOMS: atom_id res chain seq x y z
N ARG A 1 -12.43 -34.32 13.46
CA ARG A 1 -12.97 -33.06 14.06
C ARG A 1 -11.91 -31.98 13.89
N CYS A 2 -12.21 -31.02 13.04
CA CYS A 2 -11.32 -29.83 12.91
C CYS A 2 -11.75 -28.80 13.97
N VAL A 3 -10.76 -28.22 14.66
CA VAL A 3 -10.97 -27.06 15.56
C VAL A 3 -10.59 -25.82 14.76
N ARG A 4 -11.49 -24.84 14.67
CA ARG A 4 -11.20 -23.54 14.09
C ARG A 4 -10.41 -22.71 15.10
N ILE A 5 -9.23 -22.25 14.68
CA ILE A 5 -8.41 -21.30 15.45
C ILE A 5 -8.44 -19.99 14.68
N ASP A 6 -9.04 -18.96 15.25
CA ASP A 6 -9.05 -17.61 14.69
C ASP A 6 -7.80 -16.88 15.19
N LEU A 7 -6.89 -16.55 14.27
CA LEU A 7 -5.71 -15.75 14.53
C LEU A 7 -6.06 -14.27 14.32
N GLY A 8 -6.03 -13.47 15.37
CA GLY A 8 -6.18 -12.02 15.29
C GLY A 8 -4.95 -11.34 14.65
N THR A 9 -5.10 -10.06 14.35
CA THR A 9 -3.96 -9.21 13.92
C THR A 9 -2.98 -9.03 15.08
N VAL A 10 -1.67 -9.01 14.76
CA VAL A 10 -0.64 -8.74 15.77
C VAL A 10 -0.76 -7.28 16.21
N PRO A 11 -0.77 -6.98 17.54
CA PRO A 11 -0.83 -5.61 18.03
C PRO A 11 0.33 -4.76 17.52
N VAL A 12 0.07 -3.47 17.28
CA VAL A 12 1.07 -2.52 16.76
C VAL A 12 2.30 -2.46 17.65
N GLU A 13 2.10 -2.48 18.97
CA GLU A 13 3.18 -2.43 19.97
C GLU A 13 4.08 -3.66 19.88
N ALA A 14 3.51 -4.83 19.64
CA ALA A 14 4.27 -6.07 19.48
C ALA A 14 5.10 -6.07 18.19
N VAL A 15 4.52 -5.57 17.09
CA VAL A 15 5.23 -5.38 15.82
C VAL A 15 6.36 -4.37 15.96
N SER A 16 6.11 -3.21 16.58
CA SER A 16 7.11 -2.18 16.83
C SER A 16 8.25 -2.69 17.69
N SER A 17 7.94 -3.35 18.83
CA SER A 17 8.95 -3.94 19.71
C SER A 17 9.82 -4.96 18.98
N ARG A 18 9.25 -5.75 18.09
CA ARG A 18 10.00 -6.71 17.28
C ARG A 18 10.96 -6.03 16.30
N LEU A 19 10.53 -4.98 15.63
CA LEU A 19 11.36 -4.18 14.71
C LEU A 19 12.53 -3.53 15.45
N ILE A 20 12.28 -2.97 16.64
CA ILE A 20 13.33 -2.38 17.51
C ILE A 20 14.35 -3.45 17.91
N ALA A 21 13.90 -4.65 18.28
CA ALA A 21 14.78 -5.77 18.60
C ALA A 21 15.62 -6.24 17.40
N GLU A 22 15.18 -5.97 16.17
CA GLU A 22 15.91 -6.21 14.91
C GLU A 22 16.85 -5.05 14.53
N GLY A 23 16.98 -4.02 15.39
CA GLY A 23 17.89 -2.89 15.18
C GLY A 23 17.28 -1.71 14.40
N ILE A 24 15.97 -1.70 14.16
CA ILE A 24 15.28 -0.58 13.53
C ILE A 24 15.13 0.57 14.54
N ASP A 25 15.35 1.79 14.08
CA ASP A 25 15.11 3.00 14.88
C ASP A 25 13.69 3.02 15.46
N PRO A 26 13.51 3.38 16.76
CA PRO A 26 12.21 3.32 17.42
C PRO A 26 11.10 4.13 16.73
N GLN A 27 11.42 5.30 16.17
CA GLN A 27 10.44 6.15 15.49
C GLN A 27 10.02 5.51 14.15
N ARG A 28 10.98 5.02 13.37
CA ARG A 28 10.72 4.28 12.13
C ARG A 28 9.92 3.00 12.40
N ALA A 29 10.27 2.27 13.46
CA ALA A 29 9.58 1.06 13.87
C ALA A 29 8.11 1.33 14.22
N ALA A 30 7.82 2.41 14.96
CA ALA A 30 6.47 2.79 15.33
C ALA A 30 5.62 3.16 14.09
N VAL A 31 6.16 3.97 13.16
CA VAL A 31 5.49 4.34 11.91
C VAL A 31 5.21 3.10 11.05
N ALA A 32 6.22 2.26 10.83
CA ALA A 32 6.09 1.05 10.04
C ALA A 32 5.08 0.06 10.65
N ALA A 33 5.11 -0.17 11.96
CA ALA A 33 4.19 -1.05 12.66
C ALA A 33 2.74 -0.58 12.54
N SER A 34 2.50 0.73 12.71
CA SER A 34 1.16 1.31 12.61
C SER A 34 0.57 1.20 11.19
N SER A 35 1.43 1.22 10.16
CA SER A 35 1.04 1.16 8.75
C SER A 35 0.94 -0.28 8.21
N ALA A 36 1.51 -1.25 8.91
CA ALA A 36 1.58 -2.64 8.45
C ALA A 36 0.31 -3.46 8.72
N GLY A 37 -0.64 -2.97 9.53
CA GLY A 37 -1.88 -3.70 9.82
C GLY A 37 -1.67 -5.04 10.54
N GLY A 38 -0.59 -5.18 11.33
CA GLY A 38 -0.24 -6.40 12.06
C GLY A 38 0.58 -7.42 11.25
N ASP A 39 0.97 -7.11 10.02
CA ASP A 39 1.88 -7.94 9.20
C ASP A 39 3.34 -7.54 9.47
N LEU A 40 4.09 -8.41 10.17
CA LEU A 40 5.50 -8.16 10.50
C LEU A 40 6.41 -8.12 9.28
N GLY A 41 6.13 -8.92 8.24
CA GLY A 41 6.90 -8.91 6.99
C GLY A 41 6.77 -7.57 6.28
N ARG A 42 5.53 -7.07 6.19
CA ARG A 42 5.24 -5.74 5.66
C ARG A 42 5.87 -4.64 6.51
N ALA A 43 5.80 -4.76 7.85
CA ALA A 43 6.40 -3.78 8.76
C ALA A 43 7.92 -3.67 8.57
N ARG A 44 8.62 -4.79 8.36
CA ARG A 44 10.07 -4.79 8.04
C ARG A 44 10.36 -4.04 6.75
N LEU A 45 9.59 -4.33 5.69
CA LEU A 45 9.76 -3.66 4.40
C LEU A 45 9.57 -2.15 4.54
N LEU A 46 8.48 -1.72 5.19
CA LEU A 46 8.19 -0.32 5.45
C LEU A 46 9.25 0.36 6.33
N ALA A 47 9.81 -0.35 7.31
CA ALA A 47 10.84 0.18 8.20
C ALA A 47 12.20 0.38 7.52
N THR A 48 12.47 -0.33 6.43
CA THR A 48 13.72 -0.23 5.68
C THR A 48 13.64 0.70 4.46
N ASP A 49 12.44 1.18 4.13
CA ASP A 49 12.20 2.03 2.98
C ASP A 49 12.39 3.52 3.32
N ASP A 50 13.45 4.13 2.78
CA ASP A 50 13.80 5.53 3.03
C ASP A 50 12.78 6.52 2.42
N ARG A 51 11.94 6.07 1.46
CA ARG A 51 10.91 6.88 0.82
C ARG A 51 9.53 6.75 1.48
N LEU A 52 9.41 5.95 2.54
CA LEU A 52 8.12 5.74 3.23
C LEU A 52 7.50 7.06 3.68
N ALA A 53 8.28 7.94 4.32
CA ALA A 53 7.79 9.23 4.81
C ALA A 53 7.28 10.12 3.67
N LEU A 54 7.95 10.11 2.51
CA LEU A 54 7.52 10.87 1.33
C LEU A 54 6.20 10.36 0.79
N ARG A 55 6.03 9.03 0.69
CA ARG A 55 4.77 8.43 0.23
C ARG A 55 3.64 8.70 1.22
N GLN A 56 3.92 8.59 2.51
CA GLN A 56 2.94 8.90 3.56
C GLN A 56 2.44 10.34 3.43
N GLU A 57 3.36 11.31 3.31
CA GLU A 57 3.02 12.73 3.16
C GLU A 57 2.27 13.00 1.87
N ALA A 58 2.66 12.38 0.76
CA ALA A 58 1.98 12.52 -0.51
C ALA A 58 0.48 12.14 -0.42
N TRP A 59 0.16 11.03 0.26
CA TRP A 59 -1.22 10.61 0.49
C TRP A 59 -1.96 11.51 1.48
N ARG A 60 -1.31 11.94 2.56
CA ARG A 60 -1.90 12.82 3.58
C ARG A 60 -2.20 14.21 3.07
N SER A 61 -1.43 14.70 2.10
CA SER A 61 -1.61 16.03 1.48
C SER A 61 -2.71 16.07 0.41
N VAL A 62 -3.26 14.94 -0.01
CA VAL A 62 -4.29 14.88 -1.07
C VAL A 62 -5.48 15.81 -0.79
N PRO A 63 -6.10 15.85 0.42
CA PRO A 63 -7.24 16.72 0.68
C PRO A 63 -6.94 18.21 0.47
N ASP A 64 -5.72 18.65 0.78
CA ASP A 64 -5.32 20.04 0.65
C ASP A 64 -5.05 20.47 -0.80
N ARG A 65 -4.78 19.49 -1.67
CA ARG A 65 -4.45 19.69 -3.09
C ARG A 65 -5.65 19.56 -4.01
N LEU A 66 -6.74 18.96 -3.56
CA LEU A 66 -7.95 18.81 -4.35
C LEU A 66 -8.69 20.14 -4.47
N ASP A 67 -8.94 20.56 -5.71
CA ASP A 67 -9.68 21.77 -6.08
C ASP A 67 -11.09 21.49 -6.64
N GLY A 68 -11.47 20.21 -6.68
CA GLY A 68 -12.74 19.76 -7.25
C GLY A 68 -12.70 19.51 -8.76
N SER A 69 -11.58 19.81 -9.43
CA SER A 69 -11.43 19.54 -10.86
C SER A 69 -10.99 18.09 -11.13
N GLY A 70 -11.46 17.53 -12.25
CA GLY A 70 -11.03 16.21 -12.70
C GLY A 70 -9.57 16.15 -13.14
N SER A 71 -9.01 17.28 -13.64
CA SER A 71 -7.59 17.37 -14.03
C SER A 71 -6.67 17.20 -12.82
N THR A 72 -6.90 17.99 -11.76
CA THR A 72 -6.12 17.88 -10.52
C THR A 72 -6.24 16.49 -9.89
N ALA A 73 -7.44 15.92 -9.89
CA ALA A 73 -7.65 14.54 -9.39
C ALA A 73 -6.81 13.53 -10.18
N MET A 74 -6.77 13.62 -11.52
CA MET A 74 -5.98 12.73 -12.37
C MET A 74 -4.48 12.92 -12.18
N GLU A 75 -3.99 14.16 -12.09
CA GLU A 75 -2.58 14.45 -11.84
C GLU A 75 -2.11 13.88 -10.50
N LEU A 76 -2.94 14.01 -9.45
CA LEU A 76 -2.66 13.43 -8.14
C LEU A 76 -2.59 11.89 -8.20
N VAL A 77 -3.53 11.26 -8.90
CA VAL A 77 -3.54 9.81 -9.09
C VAL A 77 -2.29 9.35 -9.83
N ASP A 78 -1.93 9.99 -10.94
CA ASP A 78 -0.75 9.62 -11.72
C ASP A 78 0.54 9.80 -10.92
N SER A 79 0.63 10.88 -10.12
CA SER A 79 1.76 11.10 -9.22
C SER A 79 1.88 10.01 -8.15
N LEU A 80 0.77 9.63 -7.50
CA LEU A 80 0.77 8.60 -6.45
C LEU A 80 1.06 7.21 -7.00
N LEU A 81 0.49 6.85 -8.15
CA LEU A 81 0.80 5.58 -8.82
C LEU A 81 2.26 5.51 -9.27
N GLY A 82 2.83 6.61 -9.76
CA GLY A 82 4.26 6.69 -10.06
C GLY A 82 5.16 6.45 -8.83
N MET A 83 4.78 6.97 -7.66
CA MET A 83 5.50 6.69 -6.41
C MET A 83 5.38 5.21 -5.99
N ILE A 84 4.27 4.56 -6.28
CA ILE A 84 4.08 3.12 -6.04
C ILE A 84 4.95 2.30 -6.98
N ASP A 85 5.00 2.66 -8.28
CA ASP A 85 5.87 2.01 -9.26
C ASP A 85 7.35 2.12 -8.86
N ASP A 86 7.78 3.29 -8.36
CA ASP A 86 9.13 3.49 -7.80
C ASP A 86 9.39 2.59 -6.59
N ALA A 87 8.39 2.38 -5.73
CA ALA A 87 8.49 1.50 -4.57
C ALA A 87 8.59 0.01 -4.96
N MET A 88 8.13 -0.34 -6.16
CA MET A 88 8.24 -1.69 -6.71
C MET A 88 9.65 -2.03 -7.22
N ALA A 89 10.52 -1.05 -7.45
CA ALA A 89 11.82 -1.26 -8.07
C ALA A 89 12.71 -2.31 -7.37
N PRO A 90 12.83 -2.36 -6.03
CA PRO A 90 13.61 -3.40 -5.35
C PRO A 90 13.06 -4.81 -5.57
N LEU A 91 11.73 -4.96 -5.57
CA LEU A 91 11.06 -6.23 -5.84
C LEU A 91 11.33 -6.70 -7.28
N THR A 92 11.20 -5.78 -8.24
CA THR A 92 11.45 -6.06 -9.66
C THR A 92 12.90 -6.51 -9.88
N ALA A 93 13.86 -5.84 -9.24
CA ALA A 93 15.28 -6.21 -9.32
C ALA A 93 15.53 -7.61 -8.72
N ALA A 94 14.92 -7.93 -7.57
CA ALA A 94 15.05 -9.26 -6.96
C ALA A 94 14.43 -10.35 -7.85
N GLN A 95 13.29 -10.08 -8.48
CA GLN A 95 12.63 -11.00 -9.40
C GLN A 95 13.45 -11.24 -10.67
N ALA A 96 14.12 -10.22 -11.20
CA ALA A 96 15.03 -10.35 -12.33
C ALA A 96 16.22 -11.26 -11.96
N ALA A 97 16.86 -11.04 -10.81
CA ALA A 97 17.94 -11.88 -10.34
C ALA A 97 17.51 -13.36 -10.16
N GLU A 98 16.32 -13.62 -9.57
CA GLU A 98 15.79 -14.98 -9.42
C GLU A 98 15.52 -15.65 -10.79
N ALA A 99 15.07 -14.87 -11.78
CA ALA A 99 14.85 -15.37 -13.13
C ALA A 99 16.16 -15.72 -13.84
N ASP A 100 17.20 -14.90 -13.67
CA ASP A 100 18.54 -15.13 -14.22
C ASP A 100 19.20 -16.38 -13.58
N GLU A 101 19.11 -16.54 -12.26
CA GLU A 101 19.59 -17.73 -11.56
C GLU A 101 18.90 -19.01 -12.09
N LEU A 102 17.59 -18.98 -12.26
CA LEU A 102 16.86 -20.12 -12.81
C LEU A 102 17.30 -20.41 -14.25
N ALA A 103 17.54 -19.37 -15.06
CA ALA A 103 18.02 -19.55 -16.44
C ALA A 103 19.37 -20.23 -16.50
N GLU A 104 20.31 -19.87 -15.63
CA GLU A 104 21.63 -20.52 -15.53
C GLU A 104 21.53 -21.97 -15.05
N VAL A 105 20.66 -22.28 -14.08
CA VAL A 105 20.41 -23.65 -13.61
C VAL A 105 19.84 -24.54 -14.74
N ILE A 106 18.85 -24.01 -15.49
CA ILE A 106 18.26 -24.73 -16.63
C ILE A 106 19.32 -25.02 -17.69
N LYS A 107 20.15 -24.04 -18.01
CA LYS A 107 21.25 -24.16 -18.98
C LYS A 107 22.27 -25.23 -18.55
N ALA A 108 22.67 -25.21 -17.27
CA ALA A 108 23.64 -26.16 -16.72
C ALA A 108 23.13 -27.59 -16.70
N ARG A 109 21.80 -27.80 -16.51
CA ARG A 109 21.18 -29.14 -16.47
C ARG A 109 20.74 -29.65 -17.83
N GLY A 110 20.79 -28.85 -18.89
CA GLY A 110 20.29 -29.21 -20.22
C GLY A 110 18.78 -29.44 -20.28
N GLU A 111 18.03 -28.92 -19.29
CA GLU A 111 16.59 -29.08 -19.20
C GLU A 111 15.87 -28.05 -20.09
N ARG A 112 14.77 -28.48 -20.75
CA ARG A 112 13.95 -27.56 -21.55
C ARG A 112 12.92 -26.82 -20.68
N GLY A 113 13.32 -25.69 -20.09
CA GLY A 113 12.37 -24.67 -19.60
C GLY A 113 11.52 -25.05 -18.37
N SER A 114 11.89 -26.10 -17.62
CA SER A 114 11.17 -26.50 -16.41
C SER A 114 11.23 -25.38 -15.35
N GLY A 115 10.08 -24.97 -14.87
CA GLY A 115 9.95 -23.99 -13.77
C GLY A 115 9.79 -22.53 -14.18
N ARG A 116 10.15 -22.10 -15.41
CA ARG A 116 10.03 -20.69 -15.83
C ARG A 116 8.60 -20.16 -15.70
N LYS A 117 7.62 -20.88 -16.23
CA LYS A 117 6.21 -20.47 -16.15
C LYS A 117 5.72 -20.35 -14.70
N GLN A 118 6.13 -21.27 -13.83
CA GLN A 118 5.78 -21.22 -12.42
C GLN A 118 6.40 -20.00 -11.72
N LEU A 119 7.65 -19.67 -12.06
CA LEU A 119 8.34 -18.49 -11.53
C LEU A 119 7.66 -17.21 -12.01
N GLU A 120 7.35 -17.08 -13.29
CA GLU A 120 6.62 -15.94 -13.86
C GLU A 120 5.27 -15.73 -13.17
N GLU A 121 4.49 -16.79 -12.95
CA GLU A 121 3.21 -16.73 -12.25
C GLU A 121 3.38 -16.35 -10.77
N LYS A 122 4.45 -16.83 -10.11
CA LYS A 122 4.83 -16.42 -8.76
C LYS A 122 5.13 -14.93 -8.71
N HIS A 123 5.99 -14.44 -9.61
CA HIS A 123 6.40 -13.03 -9.69
C HIS A 123 5.18 -12.13 -9.97
N LYS A 124 4.33 -12.49 -10.93
CA LYS A 124 3.10 -11.76 -11.24
C LYS A 124 2.18 -11.62 -10.03
N ARG A 125 1.95 -12.71 -9.28
CA ARG A 125 1.14 -12.65 -8.06
C ARG A 125 1.79 -11.79 -6.97
N GLN A 126 3.09 -11.90 -6.81
CA GLN A 126 3.86 -11.15 -5.81
C GLN A 126 3.83 -9.64 -6.11
N SER A 127 4.11 -9.25 -7.37
CA SER A 127 4.06 -7.86 -7.81
C SER A 127 2.68 -7.26 -7.63
N ARG A 128 1.63 -7.99 -8.05
CA ARG A 128 0.27 -7.54 -7.87
C ARG A 128 -0.12 -7.36 -6.40
N ARG A 129 0.26 -8.32 -5.54
CA ARG A 129 0.01 -8.20 -4.11
C ARG A 129 0.69 -6.98 -3.53
N HIS A 130 1.97 -6.78 -3.85
CA HIS A 130 2.74 -5.63 -3.37
C HIS A 130 2.12 -4.31 -3.82
N HIS A 131 1.78 -4.18 -5.11
CA HIS A 131 1.12 -2.99 -5.65
C HIS A 131 -0.22 -2.69 -4.96
N THR A 132 -1.08 -3.70 -4.79
CA THR A 132 -2.35 -3.55 -4.06
C THR A 132 -2.12 -3.15 -2.59
N ASP A 133 -1.10 -3.69 -1.95
CA ASP A 133 -0.76 -3.36 -0.56
C ASP A 133 -0.23 -1.93 -0.42
N GLU A 134 0.49 -1.40 -1.41
CA GLU A 134 0.91 0.01 -1.45
C GLU A 134 -0.30 0.95 -1.61
N ILE A 135 -1.26 0.63 -2.48
CA ILE A 135 -2.50 1.42 -2.58
C ILE A 135 -3.28 1.39 -1.25
N ARG A 136 -3.39 0.23 -0.60
CA ARG A 136 -4.04 0.12 0.71
C ARG A 136 -3.34 0.93 1.79
N PHE A 137 -2.02 0.94 1.78
CA PHE A 137 -1.22 1.80 2.65
C PHE A 137 -1.61 3.26 2.44
N GLY A 138 -1.61 3.73 1.19
CA GLY A 138 -1.97 5.10 0.85
C GLY A 138 -3.40 5.48 1.25
N LEU A 139 -4.39 4.63 0.95
CA LEU A 139 -5.77 4.84 1.39
C LEU A 139 -5.90 4.85 2.92
N GLY A 140 -5.08 4.08 3.63
CA GLY A 140 -4.98 4.11 5.08
C GLY A 140 -4.47 5.45 5.60
N GLU A 141 -3.42 6.01 4.98
CA GLU A 141 -2.88 7.33 5.35
C GLU A 141 -3.87 8.46 5.04
N LEU A 142 -4.54 8.40 3.89
CA LEU A 142 -5.61 9.33 3.54
C LEU A 142 -6.77 9.26 4.56
N SER A 143 -7.18 8.07 4.95
CA SER A 143 -8.21 7.87 5.97
C SER A 143 -7.80 8.40 7.34
N ARG A 144 -6.51 8.27 7.72
CA ARG A 144 -5.96 8.86 8.96
C ARG A 144 -6.04 10.37 8.93
N ARG A 145 -5.66 10.99 7.82
CA ARG A 145 -5.77 12.45 7.67
C ARG A 145 -7.20 12.93 7.93
N TYR A 146 -8.21 12.33 7.32
CA TYR A 146 -9.60 12.68 7.56
C TYR A 146 -10.04 12.42 9.01
N ARG A 147 -9.52 11.39 9.69
CA ARG A 147 -9.79 11.16 11.11
C ARG A 147 -9.15 12.21 12.02
N ASP A 148 -7.94 12.63 11.70
CA ASP A 148 -7.25 13.71 12.42
C ASP A 148 -8.06 15.01 12.30
N ASP A 149 -8.58 15.32 11.10
CA ASP A 149 -9.39 16.49 10.84
C ASP A 149 -10.75 16.44 11.59
N LEU A 150 -11.32 15.26 11.84
CA LEU A 150 -12.54 15.08 12.65
C LEU A 150 -12.39 15.64 14.07
N LEU A 151 -11.19 15.60 14.66
CA LEU A 151 -10.95 16.05 16.02
C LEU A 151 -11.08 17.57 16.18
N THR A 152 -10.94 18.31 15.08
CA THR A 152 -10.94 19.78 15.05
C THR A 152 -12.07 20.39 14.23
N SER A 153 -12.83 19.55 13.50
CA SER A 153 -13.89 20.01 12.60
C SER A 153 -15.18 20.34 13.33
N GLY A 154 -15.82 21.45 12.95
CA GLY A 154 -17.18 21.81 13.35
C GLY A 154 -18.27 21.07 12.54
N SER A 155 -17.91 20.35 11.47
CA SER A 155 -18.84 19.64 10.58
C SER A 155 -18.30 18.24 10.29
N PRO A 156 -18.65 17.23 11.10
CA PRO A 156 -18.07 15.89 10.98
C PRO A 156 -18.65 15.08 9.82
N GLU A 157 -19.87 15.37 9.34
CA GLU A 157 -20.58 14.55 8.35
C GLU A 157 -19.81 14.38 7.03
N PRO A 158 -19.24 15.44 6.41
CA PRO A 158 -18.45 15.29 5.18
C PRO A 158 -17.21 14.41 5.37
N LEU A 159 -16.54 14.55 6.52
CA LEU A 159 -15.34 13.79 6.84
C LEU A 159 -15.65 12.29 7.07
N ILE A 160 -16.79 12.00 7.73
CA ILE A 160 -17.28 10.63 7.90
C ILE A 160 -17.61 10.01 6.53
N ALA A 161 -18.28 10.77 5.65
CA ALA A 161 -18.58 10.31 4.29
C ALA A 161 -17.29 10.04 3.48
N ALA A 162 -16.28 10.89 3.61
CA ALA A 162 -14.97 10.70 2.99
C ALA A 162 -14.29 9.41 3.48
N ILE A 163 -14.24 9.18 4.79
CA ILE A 163 -13.70 7.96 5.39
C ILE A 163 -14.44 6.72 4.88
N ALA A 164 -15.78 6.77 4.80
CA ALA A 164 -16.59 5.67 4.28
C ALA A 164 -16.29 5.38 2.79
N ALA A 165 -16.14 6.42 1.96
CA ALA A 165 -15.78 6.28 0.54
C ALA A 165 -14.39 5.66 0.36
N ILE A 166 -13.41 6.08 1.16
CA ILE A 166 -12.05 5.51 1.16
C ILE A 166 -12.09 4.03 1.57
N ALA A 167 -12.84 3.68 2.61
CA ALA A 167 -12.99 2.30 3.07
C ALA A 167 -13.68 1.41 2.02
N ALA A 168 -14.69 1.94 1.33
CA ALA A 168 -15.36 1.24 0.24
C ALA A 168 -14.39 0.91 -0.91
N LEU A 169 -13.57 1.87 -1.35
CA LEU A 169 -12.55 1.62 -2.36
C LEU A 169 -11.52 0.59 -1.89
N ALA A 170 -11.04 0.67 -0.65
CA ALA A 170 -10.09 -0.30 -0.10
C ALA A 170 -10.63 -1.74 -0.11
N ALA A 171 -11.94 -1.92 0.10
CA ALA A 171 -12.62 -3.21 0.01
C ALA A 171 -12.73 -3.72 -1.45
N GLU A 172 -12.96 -2.82 -2.41
CA GLU A 172 -13.08 -3.17 -3.84
C GLU A 172 -11.75 -3.58 -4.49
N LEU A 173 -10.60 -3.20 -3.94
CA LEU A 173 -9.27 -3.58 -4.47
C LEU A 173 -9.07 -5.10 -4.59
N VAL A 174 -9.80 -5.90 -3.81
CA VAL A 174 -9.78 -7.38 -3.91
C VAL A 174 -10.28 -7.88 -5.26
N ARG A 175 -11.19 -7.15 -5.91
CA ARG A 175 -11.85 -7.52 -7.17
C ARG A 175 -11.05 -7.14 -8.41
N ASN A 176 -9.84 -6.60 -8.25
CA ASN A 176 -8.98 -6.15 -9.34
C ASN A 176 -9.61 -5.08 -10.25
N PRO A 177 -10.06 -3.97 -9.67
CA PRO A 177 -10.63 -2.87 -10.45
C PRO A 177 -9.54 -2.17 -11.28
N ASN A 178 -9.97 -1.29 -12.19
CA ASN A 178 -9.06 -0.30 -12.77
C ASN A 178 -8.71 0.74 -11.69
N GLU A 179 -7.58 0.53 -11.01
CA GLU A 179 -7.15 1.31 -9.84
C GLU A 179 -7.06 2.81 -10.15
N ARG A 180 -6.54 3.16 -11.33
CA ARG A 180 -6.42 4.56 -11.77
C ARG A 180 -7.79 5.25 -11.86
N LEU A 181 -8.78 4.60 -12.46
CA LEU A 181 -10.13 5.15 -12.57
C LEU A 181 -10.84 5.21 -11.21
N GLN A 182 -10.65 4.22 -10.37
CA GLN A 182 -11.26 4.17 -9.04
C GLN A 182 -10.70 5.26 -8.11
N LEU A 183 -9.38 5.45 -8.12
CA LEU A 183 -8.74 6.54 -7.36
C LEU A 183 -9.18 7.90 -7.88
N ALA A 184 -9.27 8.09 -9.22
CA ALA A 184 -9.74 9.35 -9.79
C ALA A 184 -11.19 9.64 -9.40
N ALA A 185 -12.08 8.65 -9.46
CA ALA A 185 -13.47 8.79 -9.02
C ALA A 185 -13.56 9.15 -7.53
N LEU A 186 -12.77 8.50 -6.68
CA LEU A 186 -12.66 8.84 -5.26
C LEU A 186 -12.21 10.30 -5.09
N PHE A 187 -11.11 10.71 -5.71
CA PHE A 187 -10.56 12.06 -5.54
C PHE A 187 -11.50 13.16 -6.04
N ILE A 188 -12.19 12.93 -7.17
CA ILE A 188 -13.25 13.83 -7.63
C ILE A 188 -14.37 13.94 -6.59
N SER A 189 -14.78 12.84 -5.96
CA SER A 189 -15.81 12.86 -4.93
C SER A 189 -15.36 13.61 -3.68
N LEU A 190 -14.11 13.45 -3.27
CA LEU A 190 -13.50 14.13 -2.11
C LEU A 190 -13.27 15.63 -2.34
N GLY A 191 -13.05 16.06 -3.59
CA GLY A 191 -12.81 17.46 -3.95
C GLY A 191 -14.09 18.29 -4.11
N ARG A 192 -15.30 17.71 -4.01
CA ARG A 192 -16.54 18.47 -4.17
C ARG A 192 -16.79 19.44 -3.01
N PRO A 193 -17.34 20.65 -3.29
CA PRO A 193 -17.78 21.56 -2.24
C PRO A 193 -18.79 20.87 -1.32
N GLY A 194 -18.49 20.80 -0.03
CA GLY A 194 -19.31 20.09 0.96
C GLY A 194 -18.72 18.77 1.47
N SER A 195 -17.61 18.30 0.92
CA SER A 195 -16.84 17.15 1.41
C SER A 195 -15.67 17.53 2.34
N ARG A 196 -15.56 18.80 2.70
CA ARG A 196 -14.59 19.37 3.66
C ARG A 196 -15.27 19.79 4.94
#